data_6de34cd418ee2c8f6eb5e3c7700b94c9
#
_entry.id   6de34cd418ee2c8f6eb5e3c7700b94c9
#
_cell.length_a   1.000
_cell.length_b   1.000
_cell.length_c   1.000
_cell.angle_alpha   90.00
_cell.angle_beta   90.00
_cell.angle_gamma   90.00
#
_symmetry.space_group_name_H-M   'P 1'
#
loop_
_entity.id
_entity.type
_entity.pdbx_description
1 polymer ?
#
loop_
_entity_poly.entity_id
_entity_poly.type
_entity_poly.pdbx_seq_one_letter_code
_entity_poly.pdbx_strand_id
1 'polypeptide(L)'
;MGWRAGVLATRLILTGDVNLMGVSDPATPFRKTYDLFRAADVAFGNLECCLHRPLSNHSLSNEGFFADPAVGGEALRRAGIHAVGIANNVNYGAGNIAASVARLDEIGVAHTGAGKNLAAARAPAIVARNGARVGFLQRSSVYWPTDHEARDDAPGIAVIRGHTAYHVPMMKTRVEVPPPNRPGVPPDIITWADAAYLADFRADIAALRPQVDILVASCHWGLKRDPLQYMTEIGHAAIDAGADLVIGHGPHDWLPVEIYRGRPIFYGLGNFTFSTGHGGRKHGNWMGMVAEVTFDNGKSAAGFRFVRNNELDETVACRLADEAAALADCTARSKKLGATLAPDGDRVRIVL
;
A
#
# COMPACT_ATOMS: atom_id res chain seq x y z
N MET A 1 -16.59 -17.04 9.25
CA MET A 1 -17.80 -16.20 9.30
C MET A 1 -18.44 -16.19 7.92
N GLY A 2 -19.75 -16.41 7.80
CA GLY A 2 -20.44 -16.41 6.51
C GLY A 2 -20.64 -14.99 5.98
N TRP A 3 -20.64 -14.84 4.67
CA TRP A 3 -21.06 -13.63 3.96
C TRP A 3 -22.48 -13.26 4.39
N ARG A 4 -22.75 -11.98 4.69
CA ARG A 4 -24.11 -11.56 5.11
C ARG A 4 -25.08 -11.77 3.97
N ALA A 5 -26.24 -12.31 4.25
CA ALA A 5 -27.30 -12.45 3.26
C ALA A 5 -27.71 -11.06 2.72
N GLY A 6 -27.80 -10.92 1.40
CA GLY A 6 -28.19 -9.67 0.74
C GLY A 6 -27.05 -8.71 0.41
N VAL A 7 -25.79 -9.04 0.72
CA VAL A 7 -24.63 -8.28 0.23
C VAL A 7 -24.41 -8.64 -1.24
N LEU A 8 -24.45 -7.64 -2.12
CA LEU A 8 -24.16 -7.80 -3.55
C LEU A 8 -22.69 -8.05 -3.80
N ALA A 9 -22.35 -8.57 -4.97
CA ALA A 9 -20.97 -8.65 -5.42
C ALA A 9 -20.32 -7.25 -5.31
N THR A 10 -19.20 -7.18 -4.59
CA THR A 10 -18.53 -5.90 -4.26
C THR A 10 -17.17 -5.84 -4.94
N ARG A 11 -16.99 -4.86 -5.82
CA ARG A 11 -15.75 -4.65 -6.57
C ARG A 11 -14.89 -3.58 -5.91
N LEU A 12 -13.66 -3.95 -5.59
CA LEU A 12 -12.63 -3.06 -5.05
C LEU A 12 -11.62 -2.69 -6.14
N ILE A 13 -11.25 -1.41 -6.17
CA ILE A 13 -10.08 -0.90 -6.89
C ILE A 13 -9.09 -0.39 -5.83
N LEU A 14 -7.89 -0.97 -5.84
CA LEU A 14 -6.85 -0.68 -4.86
C LEU A 14 -5.61 -0.20 -5.61
N THR A 15 -5.20 1.03 -5.34
CA THR A 15 -4.09 1.65 -6.05
C THR A 15 -2.81 1.67 -5.21
N GLY A 16 -1.69 1.84 -5.87
CA GLY A 16 -0.40 2.13 -5.26
C GLY A 16 -0.32 3.53 -4.67
N ASP A 17 0.87 4.08 -4.67
CA ASP A 17 1.20 5.35 -4.04
C ASP A 17 0.60 6.54 -4.82
N VAL A 18 -0.18 7.35 -4.11
CA VAL A 18 -0.85 8.55 -4.60
C VAL A 18 -0.13 9.75 -4.02
N ASN A 19 0.76 10.36 -4.80
CA ASN A 19 1.42 11.62 -4.48
C ASN A 19 0.89 12.72 -5.42
N LEU A 20 0.25 13.70 -4.85
CA LEU A 20 -0.38 14.83 -5.55
C LEU A 20 0.47 16.12 -5.49
N MET A 21 1.73 16.02 -5.06
CA MET A 21 2.66 17.15 -5.05
C MET A 21 2.88 17.68 -6.47
N GLY A 22 2.79 19.00 -6.62
CA GLY A 22 2.95 19.68 -7.91
C GLY A 22 1.76 19.61 -8.85
N VAL A 23 0.68 18.92 -8.48
CA VAL A 23 -0.56 18.88 -9.26
C VAL A 23 -1.27 20.21 -9.15
N SER A 24 -1.55 20.85 -10.30
CA SER A 24 -2.28 22.11 -10.41
C SER A 24 -3.71 21.94 -10.96
N ASP A 25 -3.92 20.97 -11.87
CA ASP A 25 -5.23 20.56 -12.34
C ASP A 25 -5.66 19.25 -11.66
N PRO A 26 -6.70 19.28 -10.82
CA PRO A 26 -7.14 18.09 -10.07
C PRO A 26 -7.62 16.94 -10.95
N ALA A 27 -7.90 17.17 -12.23
CA ALA A 27 -8.28 16.11 -13.16
C ALA A 27 -7.08 15.31 -13.65
N THR A 28 -5.91 15.93 -13.79
CA THR A 28 -4.74 15.36 -14.46
C THR A 28 -4.35 13.98 -13.91
N PRO A 29 -4.18 13.74 -12.60
CA PRO A 29 -3.66 12.45 -12.11
C PRO A 29 -4.52 11.25 -12.50
N PHE A 30 -5.83 11.44 -12.60
CA PHE A 30 -6.81 10.36 -12.74
C PHE A 30 -7.56 10.36 -14.08
N ARG A 31 -7.35 11.37 -14.93
CA ARG A 31 -8.14 11.61 -16.16
C ARG A 31 -8.28 10.39 -17.05
N LYS A 32 -7.23 9.59 -17.21
CA LYS A 32 -7.20 8.40 -18.05
C LYS A 32 -7.62 7.12 -17.33
N THR A 33 -7.95 7.21 -16.04
CA THR A 33 -8.31 6.07 -15.19
C THR A 33 -9.67 6.22 -14.52
N TYR A 34 -10.42 7.29 -14.78
CA TYR A 34 -11.76 7.49 -14.21
C TYR A 34 -12.69 6.30 -14.41
N ASP A 35 -12.62 5.62 -15.56
CA ASP A 35 -13.49 4.48 -15.83
C ASP A 35 -13.19 3.27 -14.94
N LEU A 36 -11.93 3.10 -14.51
CA LEU A 36 -11.56 2.07 -13.52
C LEU A 36 -12.27 2.34 -12.18
N PHE A 37 -12.20 3.61 -11.73
CA PHE A 37 -12.80 4.01 -10.44
C PHE A 37 -14.32 4.01 -10.48
N ARG A 38 -14.94 4.46 -11.59
CA ARG A 38 -16.40 4.42 -11.77
C ARG A 38 -16.98 3.02 -11.77
N ALA A 39 -16.18 2.04 -12.20
CA ALA A 39 -16.56 0.64 -12.19
C ALA A 39 -16.41 -0.04 -10.83
N ALA A 40 -15.85 0.65 -9.82
CA ALA A 40 -15.62 0.17 -8.47
C ALA A 40 -16.76 0.56 -7.53
N ASP A 41 -17.11 -0.32 -6.61
CA ASP A 41 -17.96 0.02 -5.47
C ASP A 41 -17.16 0.76 -4.40
N VAL A 42 -15.92 0.34 -4.17
CA VAL A 42 -14.99 0.98 -3.24
C VAL A 42 -13.60 1.11 -3.86
N ALA A 43 -13.02 2.31 -3.77
CA ALA A 43 -11.66 2.61 -4.20
C ALA A 43 -10.81 3.07 -3.01
N PHE A 44 -9.57 2.55 -2.93
CA PHE A 44 -8.60 2.86 -1.88
C PHE A 44 -7.21 3.08 -2.49
N GLY A 45 -6.39 3.96 -1.89
CA GLY A 45 -4.98 4.15 -2.23
C GLY A 45 -4.13 4.58 -1.04
N ASN A 46 -2.81 4.43 -1.13
CA ASN A 46 -1.88 5.01 -0.18
C ASN A 46 -1.65 6.48 -0.53
N LEU A 47 -2.16 7.40 0.28
CA LEU A 47 -1.94 8.84 0.08
C LEU A 47 -0.56 9.22 0.60
N GLU A 48 0.40 9.24 -0.31
CA GLU A 48 1.81 9.52 -0.01
C GLU A 48 2.16 11.00 -0.25
N CYS A 49 1.33 11.86 0.30
CA CYS A 49 1.58 13.29 0.43
C CYS A 49 0.73 13.87 1.56
N CYS A 50 1.22 14.97 2.14
CA CYS A 50 0.44 15.77 3.07
C CYS A 50 -0.50 16.70 2.30
N LEU A 51 -1.79 16.70 2.61
CA LEU A 51 -2.75 17.69 2.12
C LEU A 51 -2.61 18.98 2.95
N HIS A 52 -1.47 19.62 2.80
CA HIS A 52 -1.11 20.81 3.56
C HIS A 52 -0.18 21.70 2.73
N ARG A 53 -0.26 23.00 2.97
CA ARG A 53 0.70 23.94 2.41
C ARG A 53 1.89 24.06 3.34
N PRO A 54 3.13 23.80 2.87
CA PRO A 54 4.29 23.89 3.72
C PRO A 54 4.50 25.29 4.23
N LEU A 55 5.00 25.41 5.46
CA LEU A 55 5.25 26.69 6.11
C LEU A 55 6.45 27.45 5.50
N SER A 56 7.32 26.78 4.78
CA SER A 56 8.51 27.36 4.17
C SER A 56 8.97 26.58 2.94
N ASN A 57 9.79 27.21 2.09
CA ASN A 57 10.47 26.54 0.98
C ASN A 57 11.46 25.47 1.46
N HIS A 58 11.95 25.56 2.68
CA HIS A 58 12.82 24.53 3.27
C HIS A 58 12.09 23.22 3.44
N SER A 59 10.88 23.23 3.95
CA SER A 59 10.03 22.03 4.08
C SER A 59 9.75 21.39 2.72
N LEU A 60 9.48 22.18 1.68
CA LEU A 60 9.32 21.68 0.30
C LEU A 60 10.56 20.93 -0.22
N SER A 61 11.74 21.43 0.12
CA SER A 61 12.99 20.90 -0.42
C SER A 61 13.49 19.64 0.30
N ASN A 62 13.15 19.48 1.59
CA ASN A 62 13.85 18.51 2.44
C ASN A 62 12.94 17.53 3.20
N GLU A 63 11.64 17.80 3.37
CA GLU A 63 10.86 17.16 4.43
C GLU A 63 9.62 16.38 3.98
N GLY A 64 9.44 16.17 2.71
CA GLY A 64 8.31 15.34 2.31
C GLY A 64 7.54 15.87 1.11
N PHE A 65 6.37 15.31 0.88
CA PHE A 65 5.52 15.64 -0.24
C PHE A 65 4.31 16.43 0.24
N PHE A 66 4.15 17.63 -0.28
CA PHE A 66 3.04 18.51 0.06
C PHE A 66 2.19 18.77 -1.18
N ALA A 67 0.91 18.52 -1.08
CA ALA A 67 -0.07 18.85 -2.11
C ALA A 67 -0.94 20.01 -1.64
N ASP A 68 -1.31 20.91 -2.55
CA ASP A 68 -2.32 21.93 -2.25
C ASP A 68 -3.61 21.23 -1.75
N PRO A 69 -4.11 21.53 -0.55
CA PRO A 69 -5.23 20.81 0.03
C PRO A 69 -6.54 20.95 -0.78
N ALA A 70 -6.73 22.07 -1.48
CA ALA A 70 -7.92 22.25 -2.31
C ALA A 70 -7.82 21.41 -3.58
N VAL A 71 -6.69 21.49 -4.29
CA VAL A 71 -6.43 20.73 -5.53
C VAL A 71 -6.34 19.24 -5.26
N GLY A 72 -5.55 18.83 -4.26
CA GLY A 72 -5.38 17.42 -3.90
C GLY A 72 -6.67 16.79 -3.41
N GLY A 73 -7.42 17.49 -2.55
CA GLY A 73 -8.72 17.02 -2.09
C GLY A 73 -9.73 16.87 -3.23
N GLU A 74 -9.78 17.84 -4.16
CA GLU A 74 -10.66 17.78 -5.33
C GLU A 74 -10.25 16.65 -6.29
N ALA A 75 -8.94 16.38 -6.45
CA ALA A 75 -8.45 15.25 -7.25
C ALA A 75 -8.95 13.91 -6.72
N LEU A 76 -8.84 13.67 -5.41
CA LEU A 76 -9.34 12.44 -4.76
C LEU A 76 -10.87 12.32 -4.92
N ARG A 77 -11.61 13.40 -4.69
CA ARG A 77 -13.06 13.42 -4.80
C ARG A 77 -13.54 13.14 -6.22
N ARG A 78 -12.93 13.77 -7.24
CA ARG A 78 -13.26 13.55 -8.67
C ARG A 78 -12.93 12.15 -9.13
N ALA A 79 -11.85 11.58 -8.62
CA ALA A 79 -11.47 10.20 -8.92
C ALA A 79 -12.47 9.18 -8.33
N GLY A 80 -13.23 9.57 -7.31
CA GLY A 80 -14.09 8.63 -6.58
C GLY A 80 -13.29 7.75 -5.61
N ILE A 81 -12.19 8.27 -5.06
CA ILE A 81 -11.47 7.61 -3.97
C ILE A 81 -12.35 7.69 -2.71
N HIS A 82 -12.66 6.53 -2.13
CA HIS A 82 -13.55 6.42 -0.97
C HIS A 82 -12.77 6.40 0.34
N ALA A 83 -11.59 5.82 0.33
CA ALA A 83 -10.73 5.75 1.50
C ALA A 83 -9.25 5.82 1.11
N VAL A 84 -8.42 6.31 2.03
CA VAL A 84 -6.96 6.34 1.87
C VAL A 84 -6.24 5.83 3.12
N GLY A 85 -5.08 5.25 2.88
CA GLY A 85 -4.10 5.01 3.92
C GLY A 85 -3.12 6.18 4.01
N ILE A 86 -2.80 6.62 5.22
CA ILE A 86 -1.89 7.75 5.49
C ILE A 86 -0.75 7.37 6.45
N ALA A 87 -0.54 6.08 6.73
CA ALA A 87 0.64 5.58 7.44
C ALA A 87 1.78 5.36 6.45
N ASN A 88 2.60 6.38 6.24
CA ASN A 88 3.79 6.33 5.39
C ASN A 88 4.82 7.35 5.88
N ASN A 89 6.04 7.30 5.33
CA ASN A 89 7.15 8.12 5.80
C ASN A 89 7.05 9.61 5.47
N VAL A 90 6.11 10.03 4.63
CA VAL A 90 5.94 11.45 4.26
C VAL A 90 4.86 12.16 5.07
N ASN A 91 3.95 11.45 5.71
CA ASN A 91 2.99 12.03 6.66
C ASN A 91 3.67 12.23 8.02
N TYR A 92 4.58 13.20 8.09
CA TYR A 92 5.42 13.51 9.24
C TYR A 92 5.11 14.89 9.82
N GLY A 93 5.10 14.98 11.15
CA GLY A 93 4.84 16.20 11.89
C GLY A 93 3.37 16.38 12.27
N ALA A 94 3.12 16.76 13.52
CA ALA A 94 1.78 16.85 14.10
C ALA A 94 0.83 17.76 13.31
N GLY A 95 1.32 18.93 12.87
CA GLY A 95 0.54 19.89 12.08
C GLY A 95 0.15 19.36 10.69
N ASN A 96 1.08 18.66 10.02
CA ASN A 96 0.84 18.09 8.69
C ASN A 96 -0.18 16.95 8.74
N ILE A 97 -0.08 16.08 9.75
CA ILE A 97 -1.04 14.99 10.00
C ILE A 97 -2.42 15.57 10.30
N ALA A 98 -2.50 16.54 11.22
CA ALA A 98 -3.77 17.15 11.59
C ALA A 98 -4.45 17.86 10.40
N ALA A 99 -3.69 18.59 9.58
CA ALA A 99 -4.20 19.26 8.39
C ALA A 99 -4.70 18.26 7.33
N SER A 100 -3.94 17.18 7.09
CA SER A 100 -4.32 16.13 6.14
C SER A 100 -5.60 15.40 6.58
N VAL A 101 -5.69 15.03 7.87
CA VAL A 101 -6.88 14.40 8.46
C VAL A 101 -8.09 15.33 8.33
N ALA A 102 -7.96 16.60 8.75
CA ALA A 102 -9.06 17.56 8.66
C ALA A 102 -9.54 17.75 7.21
N ARG A 103 -8.63 17.79 6.25
CA ARG A 103 -9.01 17.91 4.84
C ARG A 103 -9.71 16.66 4.31
N LEU A 104 -9.26 15.46 4.69
CA LEU A 104 -9.91 14.21 4.30
C LEU A 104 -11.33 14.12 4.90
N ASP A 105 -11.51 14.52 6.16
CA ASP A 105 -12.82 14.57 6.81
C ASP A 105 -13.76 15.56 6.10
N GLU A 106 -13.26 16.76 5.76
CA GLU A 106 -14.04 17.79 5.04
C GLU A 106 -14.56 17.31 3.69
N ILE A 107 -13.76 16.54 2.95
CA ILE A 107 -14.14 16.03 1.62
C ILE A 107 -14.85 14.67 1.68
N GLY A 108 -15.04 14.09 2.87
CA GLY A 108 -15.72 12.83 3.09
C GLY A 108 -14.95 11.59 2.60
N VAL A 109 -13.62 11.66 2.55
CA VAL A 109 -12.75 10.52 2.24
C VAL A 109 -12.31 9.87 3.55
N ALA A 110 -12.71 8.62 3.76
CA ALA A 110 -12.32 7.87 4.95
C ALA A 110 -10.80 7.65 4.97
N HIS A 111 -10.21 7.61 6.15
CA HIS A 111 -8.75 7.45 6.27
C HIS A 111 -8.36 6.55 7.43
N THR A 112 -7.18 5.96 7.36
CA THR A 112 -6.58 5.12 8.40
C THR A 112 -5.06 5.27 8.39
N GLY A 113 -4.44 5.02 9.52
CA GLY A 113 -2.98 4.91 9.59
C GLY A 113 -2.26 6.11 10.22
N ALA A 114 -2.93 7.25 10.42
CA ALA A 114 -2.38 8.37 11.18
C ALA A 114 -3.48 9.09 11.96
N GLY A 115 -3.12 9.80 13.01
CA GLY A 115 -4.08 10.49 13.85
C GLY A 115 -3.47 11.30 14.97
N LYS A 116 -4.33 11.93 15.75
CA LYS A 116 -3.95 12.80 16.89
C LYS A 116 -3.33 12.05 18.08
N ASN A 117 -3.44 10.75 18.12
CA ASN A 117 -2.85 9.84 19.09
C ASN A 117 -2.84 8.41 18.57
N LEU A 118 -2.28 7.47 19.32
CA LEU A 118 -2.16 6.06 18.93
C LEU A 118 -3.49 5.41 18.59
N ALA A 119 -4.52 5.63 19.40
CA ALA A 119 -5.86 5.08 19.15
C ALA A 119 -6.45 5.58 17.81
N ALA A 120 -6.33 6.87 17.53
CA ALA A 120 -6.79 7.47 16.28
C ALA A 120 -5.97 6.99 15.07
N ALA A 121 -4.64 6.86 15.22
CA ALA A 121 -3.77 6.35 14.16
C ALA A 121 -4.06 4.89 13.81
N ARG A 122 -4.42 4.06 14.79
CA ARG A 122 -4.78 2.65 14.64
C ARG A 122 -6.23 2.43 14.20
N ALA A 123 -7.07 3.46 14.23
CA ALA A 123 -8.47 3.35 13.86
C ALA A 123 -8.66 2.91 12.40
N PRO A 124 -9.64 2.02 12.12
CA PRO A 124 -9.94 1.59 10.77
C PRO A 124 -10.69 2.66 9.97
N ALA A 125 -10.48 2.70 8.66
CA ALA A 125 -11.41 3.32 7.74
C ALA A 125 -12.48 2.31 7.33
N ILE A 126 -13.76 2.64 7.48
CA ILE A 126 -14.87 1.77 7.08
C ILE A 126 -15.72 2.50 6.04
N VAL A 127 -15.89 1.88 4.88
CA VAL A 127 -16.72 2.36 3.78
C VAL A 127 -17.92 1.45 3.61
N ALA A 128 -19.12 2.00 3.70
CA ALA A 128 -20.36 1.27 3.44
C ALA A 128 -20.90 1.62 2.04
N ARG A 129 -21.01 0.62 1.15
CA ARG A 129 -21.49 0.78 -0.22
C ARG A 129 -22.23 -0.48 -0.66
N ASN A 130 -23.34 -0.31 -1.37
CA ASN A 130 -24.13 -1.39 -1.97
C ASN A 130 -24.46 -2.54 -1.00
N GLY A 131 -24.69 -2.20 0.27
CA GLY A 131 -24.99 -3.16 1.33
C GLY A 131 -23.75 -3.83 1.96
N ALA A 132 -22.57 -3.65 1.39
CA ALA A 132 -21.31 -4.15 1.96
C ALA A 132 -20.61 -3.10 2.82
N ARG A 133 -19.92 -3.57 3.86
CA ARG A 133 -18.99 -2.76 4.68
C ARG A 133 -17.57 -3.24 4.43
N VAL A 134 -16.77 -2.37 3.87
CA VAL A 134 -15.35 -2.63 3.58
C VAL A 134 -14.49 -1.89 4.61
N GLY A 135 -13.69 -2.64 5.35
CA GLY A 135 -12.77 -2.09 6.35
C GLY A 135 -11.32 -2.10 5.87
N PHE A 136 -10.62 -1.03 6.18
CA PHE A 136 -9.20 -0.87 5.90
C PHE A 136 -8.44 -0.56 7.18
N LEU A 137 -7.30 -1.22 7.36
CA LEU A 137 -6.30 -0.89 8.38
C LEU A 137 -4.96 -0.69 7.69
N GLN A 138 -4.25 0.39 8.02
CA GLN A 138 -2.90 0.61 7.50
C GLN A 138 -1.86 0.71 8.61
N ARG A 139 -0.65 0.17 8.32
CA ARG A 139 0.55 0.27 9.13
C ARG A 139 1.75 0.62 8.26
N SER A 140 2.74 1.28 8.85
CA SER A 140 4.02 1.56 8.19
C SER A 140 5.18 0.94 8.95
N SER A 141 6.05 0.23 8.21
CA SER A 141 7.38 -0.18 8.69
C SER A 141 8.48 0.81 8.29
N VAL A 142 8.11 1.83 7.49
CA VAL A 142 9.01 2.90 7.06
C VAL A 142 8.59 4.17 7.77
N TYR A 143 9.40 4.60 8.73
CA TYR A 143 9.08 5.75 9.57
C TYR A 143 10.36 6.44 10.07
N TRP A 144 10.25 7.70 10.44
CA TRP A 144 11.34 8.45 11.04
C TRP A 144 11.54 8.03 12.50
N PRO A 145 12.78 7.99 13.00
CA PRO A 145 13.08 7.48 14.33
C PRO A 145 12.56 8.35 15.48
N THR A 146 12.25 9.62 15.20
CA THR A 146 11.79 10.59 16.19
C THR A 146 10.43 11.18 15.81
N ASP A 147 9.52 11.29 16.77
CA ASP A 147 8.25 12.02 16.69
C ASP A 147 7.35 11.68 15.47
N HIS A 148 7.45 10.46 14.97
CA HIS A 148 6.66 10.01 13.83
C HIS A 148 5.63 8.93 14.20
N GLU A 149 6.01 7.99 15.07
CA GLU A 149 5.08 7.00 15.60
C GLU A 149 4.10 7.67 16.57
N ALA A 150 2.82 7.42 16.36
CA ALA A 150 1.78 7.91 17.26
C ALA A 150 1.93 7.31 18.67
N ARG A 151 1.70 8.13 19.68
CA ARG A 151 1.66 7.73 21.09
C ARG A 151 0.28 8.08 21.67
N ASP A 152 0.00 7.62 22.88
CA ASP A 152 -1.28 7.89 23.54
C ASP A 152 -1.58 9.39 23.69
N ASP A 153 -0.53 10.19 23.85
CA ASP A 153 -0.56 11.63 24.06
C ASP A 153 0.01 12.46 22.90
N ALA A 154 0.41 11.81 21.80
CA ALA A 154 1.06 12.49 20.67
C ALA A 154 0.57 12.01 19.30
N PRO A 155 0.36 12.95 18.35
CA PRO A 155 0.01 12.62 16.97
C PRO A 155 1.13 11.87 16.26
N GLY A 156 0.76 11.05 15.30
CA GLY A 156 1.71 10.30 14.49
C GLY A 156 1.03 9.29 13.60
N ILE A 157 1.83 8.39 13.04
CA ILE A 157 1.37 7.28 12.21
C ILE A 157 1.31 5.98 13.02
N ALA A 158 0.50 5.05 12.53
CA ALA A 158 0.43 3.69 13.05
C ALA A 158 1.60 2.84 12.50
N VAL A 159 2.55 2.54 13.36
CA VAL A 159 3.76 1.79 13.02
C VAL A 159 3.56 0.29 13.20
N ILE A 160 4.23 -0.50 12.37
CA ILE A 160 4.53 -1.91 12.59
C ILE A 160 6.03 -2.13 12.34
N ARG A 161 6.79 -2.44 13.38
CA ARG A 161 8.25 -2.49 13.30
C ARG A 161 8.74 -3.77 12.63
N GLY A 162 9.74 -3.60 11.77
CA GLY A 162 10.61 -4.66 11.29
C GLY A 162 12.02 -4.46 11.80
N HIS A 163 12.74 -5.55 11.99
CA HIS A 163 14.14 -5.57 12.41
C HIS A 163 15.03 -6.08 11.29
N THR A 164 16.29 -5.67 11.30
CA THR A 164 17.31 -6.11 10.36
C THR A 164 18.53 -6.60 11.11
N ALA A 165 19.07 -7.75 10.69
CA ALA A 165 20.37 -8.25 11.10
C ALA A 165 21.22 -8.57 9.86
N TYR A 166 22.53 -8.56 10.04
CA TYR A 166 23.50 -8.91 9.02
C TYR A 166 24.18 -10.21 9.41
N HIS A 167 24.04 -11.23 8.59
CA HIS A 167 24.66 -12.54 8.76
C HIS A 167 25.79 -12.67 7.74
N VAL A 168 27.01 -12.86 8.21
CA VAL A 168 28.14 -13.18 7.33
C VAL A 168 28.09 -14.70 7.03
N PRO A 169 27.81 -15.11 5.78
CA PRO A 169 27.69 -16.51 5.46
C PRO A 169 29.06 -17.18 5.54
N MET A 170 29.20 -18.11 6.46
CA MET A 170 30.34 -19.00 6.54
C MET A 170 29.97 -20.31 5.82
N MET A 171 30.11 -20.31 4.51
CA MET A 171 29.71 -21.49 3.70
C MET A 171 30.73 -22.61 3.83
N LYS A 172 30.30 -23.71 4.40
CA LYS A 172 31.04 -24.96 4.41
C LYS A 172 30.77 -25.71 3.10
N THR A 173 31.72 -25.67 2.19
CA THR A 173 31.60 -26.36 0.90
C THR A 173 31.95 -27.85 0.95
N ARG A 174 32.70 -28.29 2.00
CA ARG A 174 33.06 -29.70 2.27
C ARG A 174 32.99 -29.96 3.76
N VAL A 175 32.57 -31.15 4.12
CA VAL A 175 32.42 -31.54 5.54
C VAL A 175 33.77 -31.54 6.28
N GLU A 176 34.83 -31.86 5.56
CA GLU A 176 36.19 -32.08 6.10
C GLU A 176 37.01 -30.78 6.21
N VAL A 177 36.54 -29.72 5.59
CA VAL A 177 37.27 -28.44 5.55
C VAL A 177 36.47 -27.37 6.28
N PRO A 178 37.06 -26.68 7.29
CA PRO A 178 36.40 -25.56 7.92
C PRO A 178 36.14 -24.45 6.89
N PRO A 179 35.03 -23.67 7.05
CA PRO A 179 34.72 -22.61 6.12
C PRO A 179 35.86 -21.57 6.14
N PRO A 180 36.37 -21.17 4.97
CA PRO A 180 37.39 -20.16 4.92
C PRO A 180 36.81 -18.80 5.32
N ASN A 181 37.54 -18.06 6.13
CA ASN A 181 37.28 -16.64 6.32
C ASN A 181 37.58 -15.90 5.00
N ARG A 182 36.58 -15.23 4.43
CA ARG A 182 36.70 -14.48 3.17
C ARG A 182 36.39 -13.01 3.40
N PRO A 183 37.40 -12.17 3.63
CA PRO A 183 37.18 -10.72 3.73
C PRO A 183 36.47 -10.18 2.47
N GLY A 184 35.47 -9.30 2.67
CA GLY A 184 34.72 -8.70 1.58
C GLY A 184 33.51 -9.50 1.08
N VAL A 185 33.20 -10.66 1.67
CA VAL A 185 31.94 -11.37 1.39
C VAL A 185 30.75 -10.51 1.86
N PRO A 186 29.77 -10.19 1.00
CA PRO A 186 28.59 -9.46 1.40
C PRO A 186 27.79 -10.25 2.46
N PRO A 187 27.27 -9.58 3.49
CA PRO A 187 26.41 -10.24 4.46
C PRO A 187 25.03 -10.53 3.82
N ASP A 188 24.40 -11.61 4.29
CA ASP A 188 22.98 -11.83 4.08
C ASP A 188 22.18 -10.88 4.97
N ILE A 189 21.13 -10.28 4.43
CA ILE A 189 20.19 -9.44 5.17
C ILE A 189 19.06 -10.32 5.69
N ILE A 190 18.96 -10.43 7.01
CA ILE A 190 17.89 -11.14 7.69
C ILE A 190 16.94 -10.10 8.29
N THR A 191 15.64 -10.28 8.08
CA THR A 191 14.62 -9.39 8.62
C THR A 191 13.54 -10.18 9.32
N TRP A 192 12.93 -9.60 10.35
CA TRP A 192 11.76 -10.18 11.04
C TRP A 192 10.85 -9.06 11.57
N ALA A 193 9.57 -9.38 11.76
CA ALA A 193 8.62 -8.46 12.37
C ALA A 193 8.80 -8.43 13.89
N ASP A 194 8.63 -7.24 14.49
CA ASP A 194 8.58 -7.11 15.95
C ASP A 194 7.35 -7.82 16.51
N ALA A 195 7.56 -8.70 17.48
CA ALA A 195 6.50 -9.57 17.99
C ALA A 195 5.37 -8.81 18.70
N ALA A 196 5.67 -7.72 19.42
CA ALA A 196 4.66 -6.91 20.11
C ALA A 196 3.80 -6.14 19.11
N TYR A 197 4.42 -5.47 18.13
CA TYR A 197 3.71 -4.76 17.06
C TYR A 197 2.86 -5.70 16.20
N LEU A 198 3.38 -6.89 15.94
CA LEU A 198 2.65 -7.92 15.20
C LEU A 198 1.43 -8.42 15.96
N ALA A 199 1.56 -8.62 17.27
CA ALA A 199 0.46 -9.00 18.15
C ALA A 199 -0.64 -7.91 18.19
N ASP A 200 -0.25 -6.66 18.32
CA ASP A 200 -1.15 -5.51 18.26
C ASP A 200 -1.90 -5.42 16.93
N PHE A 201 -1.19 -5.59 15.81
CA PHE A 201 -1.82 -5.55 14.49
C PHE A 201 -2.82 -6.68 14.29
N ARG A 202 -2.50 -7.89 14.76
CA ARG A 202 -3.43 -9.03 14.76
C ARG A 202 -4.67 -8.75 15.60
N ALA A 203 -4.50 -8.14 16.77
CA ALA A 203 -5.60 -7.77 17.65
C ALA A 203 -6.54 -6.74 17.00
N ASP A 204 -5.99 -5.72 16.32
CA ASP A 204 -6.78 -4.72 15.61
C ASP A 204 -7.59 -5.33 14.45
N ILE A 205 -6.98 -6.23 13.68
CA ILE A 205 -7.67 -6.95 12.60
C ILE A 205 -8.78 -7.82 13.17
N ALA A 206 -8.51 -8.58 14.23
CA ALA A 206 -9.50 -9.43 14.89
C ALA A 206 -10.67 -8.64 15.46
N ALA A 207 -10.41 -7.45 16.02
CA ALA A 207 -11.44 -6.55 16.53
C ALA A 207 -12.29 -5.92 15.41
N LEU A 208 -11.69 -5.63 14.26
CA LEU A 208 -12.41 -5.08 13.10
C LEU A 208 -13.22 -6.14 12.36
N ARG A 209 -12.72 -7.39 12.29
CA ARG A 209 -13.33 -8.48 11.49
C ARG A 209 -14.85 -8.63 11.65
N PRO A 210 -15.44 -8.65 12.86
CA PRO A 210 -16.89 -8.80 13.04
C PRO A 210 -17.70 -7.58 12.59
N GLN A 211 -17.06 -6.45 12.32
CA GLN A 211 -17.72 -5.18 11.98
C GLN A 211 -17.87 -4.97 10.48
N VAL A 212 -17.17 -5.77 9.65
CA VAL A 212 -17.10 -5.56 8.20
C VAL A 212 -17.32 -6.85 7.42
N ASP A 213 -17.72 -6.74 6.18
CA ASP A 213 -17.91 -7.88 5.27
C ASP A 213 -16.58 -8.22 4.57
N ILE A 214 -15.80 -7.20 4.20
CA ILE A 214 -14.50 -7.32 3.56
C ILE A 214 -13.48 -6.55 4.39
N LEU A 215 -12.33 -7.16 4.69
CA LEU A 215 -11.25 -6.55 5.44
C LEU A 215 -9.95 -6.54 4.62
N VAL A 216 -9.43 -5.35 4.36
CA VAL A 216 -8.17 -5.13 3.65
C VAL A 216 -7.12 -4.61 4.63
N ALA A 217 -5.99 -5.31 4.74
CA ALA A 217 -4.82 -4.81 5.43
C ALA A 217 -3.89 -4.13 4.43
N SER A 218 -3.50 -2.89 4.71
CA SER A 218 -2.58 -2.10 3.90
C SER A 218 -1.29 -1.88 4.67
N CYS A 219 -0.14 -2.08 4.02
CA CYS A 219 1.16 -1.95 4.66
C CYS A 219 2.09 -1.10 3.80
N HIS A 220 2.66 -0.04 4.39
CA HIS A 220 3.72 0.74 3.77
C HIS A 220 5.06 0.20 4.28
N TRP A 221 5.80 -0.54 3.43
CA TRP A 221 6.93 -1.37 3.81
C TRP A 221 7.92 -1.58 2.67
N GLY A 222 9.00 -2.35 2.96
CA GLY A 222 9.93 -2.81 1.95
C GLY A 222 11.00 -1.80 1.58
N LEU A 223 11.90 -2.23 0.72
CA LEU A 223 13.03 -1.44 0.26
C LEU A 223 13.34 -1.66 -1.22
N LYS A 224 13.16 -2.88 -1.72
CA LYS A 224 13.53 -3.33 -3.05
C LYS A 224 12.40 -4.13 -3.68
N ARG A 225 12.65 -4.64 -4.88
CA ARG A 225 11.67 -5.39 -5.68
C ARG A 225 11.30 -6.77 -5.12
N ASP A 226 12.02 -7.31 -4.13
CA ASP A 226 11.70 -8.61 -3.52
C ASP A 226 11.09 -8.43 -2.13
N PRO A 227 10.04 -9.22 -1.78
CA PRO A 227 9.52 -9.24 -0.44
C PRO A 227 10.60 -9.69 0.56
N LEU A 228 10.72 -8.94 1.64
CA LEU A 228 11.58 -9.30 2.76
C LEU A 228 10.80 -10.21 3.74
N GLN A 229 11.53 -10.99 4.54
CA GLN A 229 10.92 -11.95 5.47
C GLN A 229 9.89 -11.28 6.41
N TYR A 230 10.22 -10.12 7.00
CA TYR A 230 9.29 -9.42 7.89
C TYR A 230 7.96 -9.02 7.18
N MET A 231 8.01 -8.73 5.88
CA MET A 231 6.81 -8.41 5.09
C MET A 231 5.91 -9.65 4.95
N THR A 232 6.52 -10.82 4.72
CA THR A 232 5.82 -12.10 4.67
C THR A 232 5.20 -12.43 6.03
N GLU A 233 5.93 -12.25 7.13
CA GLU A 233 5.42 -12.47 8.49
C GLU A 233 4.22 -11.58 8.80
N ILE A 234 4.28 -10.29 8.46
CA ILE A 234 3.17 -9.34 8.65
C ILE A 234 1.97 -9.70 7.76
N GLY A 235 2.22 -9.99 6.47
CA GLY A 235 1.16 -10.35 5.53
C GLY A 235 0.42 -11.62 5.93
N HIS A 236 1.16 -12.67 6.32
CA HIS A 236 0.58 -13.92 6.81
C HIS A 236 -0.20 -13.71 8.12
N ALA A 237 0.36 -12.94 9.06
CA ALA A 237 -0.31 -12.63 10.32
C ALA A 237 -1.62 -11.86 10.11
N ALA A 238 -1.66 -10.96 9.13
CA ALA A 238 -2.88 -10.23 8.77
C ALA A 238 -3.98 -11.19 8.26
N ILE A 239 -3.63 -12.09 7.34
CA ILE A 239 -4.58 -13.09 6.82
C ILE A 239 -5.03 -14.04 7.94
N ASP A 240 -4.11 -14.53 8.78
CA ASP A 240 -4.43 -15.41 9.92
C ASP A 240 -5.34 -14.75 10.95
N ALA A 241 -5.25 -13.42 11.12
CA ALA A 241 -6.11 -12.65 12.01
C ALA A 241 -7.48 -12.33 11.39
N GLY A 242 -7.69 -12.60 10.08
CA GLY A 242 -8.98 -12.46 9.42
C GLY A 242 -9.06 -11.43 8.30
N ALA A 243 -7.93 -10.89 7.81
CA ALA A 243 -7.93 -10.08 6.61
C ALA A 243 -8.28 -10.93 5.37
N ASP A 244 -9.04 -10.37 4.45
CA ASP A 244 -9.39 -11.03 3.19
C ASP A 244 -8.35 -10.78 2.10
N LEU A 245 -7.52 -9.75 2.29
CA LEU A 245 -6.57 -9.26 1.31
C LEU A 245 -5.52 -8.38 1.99
N VAL A 246 -4.27 -8.47 1.51
CA VAL A 246 -3.18 -7.57 1.91
C VAL A 246 -2.66 -6.83 0.68
N ILE A 247 -2.42 -5.51 0.83
CA ILE A 247 -1.79 -4.66 -0.17
C ILE A 247 -0.60 -3.94 0.42
N GLY A 248 0.48 -3.87 -0.36
CA GLY A 248 1.74 -3.24 0.03
C GLY A 248 2.08 -2.00 -0.79
N HIS A 249 2.81 -1.09 -0.14
CA HIS A 249 3.27 0.20 -0.65
C HIS A 249 4.71 0.47 -0.18
N GLY A 250 5.37 1.49 -0.73
CA GLY A 250 6.66 2.00 -0.23
C GLY A 250 7.86 1.84 -1.15
N PRO A 251 8.13 0.69 -1.82
CA PRO A 251 9.26 0.56 -2.73
C PRO A 251 9.15 1.35 -4.03
N HIS A 252 8.00 1.99 -4.30
CA HIS A 252 7.69 2.72 -5.54
C HIS A 252 7.78 1.87 -6.82
N ASP A 253 7.83 0.55 -6.67
CA ASP A 253 7.85 -0.44 -7.73
C ASP A 253 6.83 -1.53 -7.40
N TRP A 254 6.30 -2.21 -8.41
CA TRP A 254 5.46 -3.36 -8.17
C TRP A 254 6.28 -4.55 -7.65
N LEU A 255 5.70 -5.30 -6.73
CA LEU A 255 6.26 -6.53 -6.19
C LEU A 255 5.38 -7.72 -6.57
N PRO A 256 5.91 -8.98 -6.44
CA PRO A 256 5.12 -10.16 -6.75
C PRO A 256 3.89 -10.30 -5.85
N VAL A 257 2.97 -11.12 -6.32
CA VAL A 257 1.77 -11.52 -5.58
C VAL A 257 1.98 -12.89 -4.96
N GLU A 258 1.51 -13.08 -3.75
CA GLU A 258 1.43 -14.37 -3.07
C GLU A 258 -0.03 -14.80 -2.90
N ILE A 259 -0.27 -16.12 -2.90
CA ILE A 259 -1.51 -16.70 -2.43
C ILE A 259 -1.23 -17.46 -1.13
N TYR A 260 -1.67 -16.88 -0.03
CA TYR A 260 -1.55 -17.47 1.29
C TYR A 260 -2.94 -17.86 1.82
N ARG A 261 -3.15 -19.15 2.10
CA ARG A 261 -4.44 -19.71 2.55
C ARG A 261 -5.63 -19.30 1.66
N GLY A 262 -5.41 -19.26 0.33
CA GLY A 262 -6.42 -18.87 -0.64
C GLY A 262 -6.75 -17.37 -0.67
N ARG A 263 -5.93 -16.52 -0.04
CA ARG A 263 -6.09 -15.06 0.01
C ARG A 263 -4.90 -14.39 -0.68
N PRO A 264 -5.13 -13.35 -1.50
CA PRO A 264 -4.05 -12.66 -2.19
C PRO A 264 -3.32 -11.67 -1.27
N ILE A 265 -1.99 -11.65 -1.42
CA ILE A 265 -1.10 -10.66 -0.84
C ILE A 265 -0.37 -9.99 -2.00
N PHE A 266 -0.67 -8.73 -2.27
CA PHE A 266 0.09 -7.89 -3.19
C PHE A 266 1.19 -7.21 -2.39
N TYR A 267 2.43 -7.68 -2.50
CA TYR A 267 3.54 -7.15 -1.69
C TYR A 267 3.92 -5.70 -2.04
N GLY A 268 3.60 -5.24 -3.23
CA GLY A 268 3.79 -3.84 -3.64
C GLY A 268 2.95 -3.52 -4.86
N LEU A 269 2.16 -2.45 -4.75
CA LEU A 269 1.40 -1.92 -5.89
C LEU A 269 2.19 -0.87 -6.67
N GLY A 270 3.34 -0.40 -6.13
CA GLY A 270 4.16 0.64 -6.74
C GLY A 270 3.46 2.00 -6.76
N ASN A 271 3.85 2.87 -7.68
CA ASN A 271 3.22 4.17 -7.85
C ASN A 271 1.90 4.05 -8.62
N PHE A 272 0.93 4.88 -8.25
CA PHE A 272 -0.28 5.07 -9.05
C PHE A 272 -0.31 6.47 -9.68
N THR A 273 -0.04 7.53 -8.90
CA THR A 273 0.22 8.87 -9.43
C THR A 273 1.37 9.49 -8.65
N PHE A 274 2.45 9.82 -9.35
CA PHE A 274 3.69 10.23 -8.72
C PHE A 274 4.56 11.00 -9.73
N SER A 275 4.20 12.25 -9.99
CA SER A 275 4.90 13.07 -10.99
C SER A 275 6.07 13.88 -10.42
N THR A 276 5.97 14.24 -9.13
CA THR A 276 6.96 15.07 -8.45
C THR A 276 7.49 14.37 -7.21
N GLY A 277 8.79 14.25 -7.10
CA GLY A 277 9.49 13.64 -5.97
C GLY A 277 10.21 14.67 -5.10
N HIS A 278 11.13 14.19 -4.26
CA HIS A 278 11.91 15.02 -3.33
C HIS A 278 12.58 16.21 -4.02
N GLY A 279 12.55 17.36 -3.34
CA GLY A 279 13.11 18.60 -3.86
C GLY A 279 12.39 19.16 -5.08
N GLY A 280 11.13 18.76 -5.32
CA GLY A 280 10.34 19.20 -6.48
C GLY A 280 10.83 18.62 -7.82
N ARG A 281 11.65 17.59 -7.80
CA ARG A 281 12.19 16.97 -9.02
C ARG A 281 11.14 16.11 -9.70
N LYS A 282 11.09 16.16 -11.04
CA LYS A 282 10.21 15.28 -11.81
C LYS A 282 10.56 13.83 -11.55
N HIS A 283 9.56 13.04 -11.17
CA HIS A 283 9.63 11.62 -10.94
C HIS A 283 8.83 10.91 -12.04
N GLY A 284 9.53 10.51 -13.10
CA GLY A 284 8.92 9.87 -14.26
C GLY A 284 9.37 8.44 -14.46
N ASN A 285 8.79 7.79 -15.46
CA ASN A 285 9.16 6.46 -15.92
C ASN A 285 9.04 5.34 -14.86
N TRP A 286 7.99 5.42 -14.02
CA TRP A 286 7.63 4.36 -13.09
C TRP A 286 6.55 3.43 -13.67
N MET A 287 6.46 2.23 -13.13
CA MET A 287 5.38 1.29 -13.35
C MET A 287 4.80 0.87 -12.00
N GLY A 288 3.48 0.83 -11.92
CA GLY A 288 2.75 0.31 -10.76
C GLY A 288 1.67 -0.69 -11.18
N MET A 289 0.91 -1.13 -10.20
CA MET A 289 -0.24 -1.99 -10.35
C MET A 289 -1.48 -1.34 -9.75
N VAL A 290 -2.63 -1.59 -10.38
CA VAL A 290 -3.95 -1.40 -9.78
C VAL A 290 -4.54 -2.78 -9.53
N ALA A 291 -4.75 -3.12 -8.27
CA ALA A 291 -5.42 -4.38 -7.93
C ALA A 291 -6.95 -4.22 -8.10
N GLU A 292 -7.55 -5.20 -8.76
CA GLU A 292 -8.98 -5.32 -8.99
C GLU A 292 -9.47 -6.59 -8.32
N VAL A 293 -10.27 -6.45 -7.26
CA VAL A 293 -10.77 -7.61 -6.51
C VAL A 293 -12.28 -7.52 -6.39
N THR A 294 -12.94 -8.59 -6.76
CA THR A 294 -14.40 -8.72 -6.59
C THR A 294 -14.68 -9.78 -5.54
N PHE A 295 -15.50 -9.44 -4.57
CA PHE A 295 -16.00 -10.37 -3.57
C PHE A 295 -17.46 -10.65 -3.85
N ASP A 296 -17.81 -11.93 -3.92
CA ASP A 296 -19.18 -12.40 -4.14
C ASP A 296 -19.43 -13.67 -3.33
N ASN A 297 -20.43 -13.63 -2.45
CA ASN A 297 -20.84 -14.76 -1.61
C ASN A 297 -19.65 -15.43 -0.86
N GLY A 298 -18.73 -14.62 -0.35
CA GLY A 298 -17.54 -15.08 0.39
C GLY A 298 -16.40 -15.62 -0.48
N LYS A 299 -16.55 -15.62 -1.80
CA LYS A 299 -15.49 -15.91 -2.75
C LYS A 299 -14.88 -14.63 -3.27
N SER A 300 -13.60 -14.67 -3.61
CA SER A 300 -12.91 -13.54 -4.24
C SER A 300 -12.37 -13.94 -5.62
N ALA A 301 -12.47 -12.99 -6.55
CA ALA A 301 -11.79 -13.03 -7.83
C ALA A 301 -10.84 -11.84 -7.88
N ALA A 302 -9.54 -12.10 -7.94
CA ALA A 302 -8.51 -11.09 -7.90
C ALA A 302 -7.74 -11.00 -9.22
N GLY A 303 -7.24 -9.81 -9.49
CA GLY A 303 -6.36 -9.53 -10.62
C GLY A 303 -5.79 -8.13 -10.50
N PHE A 304 -5.03 -7.72 -11.50
CA PHE A 304 -4.44 -6.38 -11.55
C PHE A 304 -4.25 -5.92 -12.98
N ARG A 305 -4.00 -4.62 -13.15
CA ARG A 305 -3.47 -3.97 -14.37
C ARG A 305 -2.19 -3.28 -14.05
N PHE A 306 -1.26 -3.27 -15.00
CA PHE A 306 -0.13 -2.36 -14.94
C PHE A 306 -0.56 -0.94 -15.30
N VAL A 307 0.04 0.04 -14.63
CA VAL A 307 -0.16 1.46 -14.87
C VAL A 307 1.18 2.18 -14.97
N ARG A 308 1.21 3.27 -15.73
CA ARG A 308 2.37 4.15 -15.86
C ARG A 308 1.91 5.62 -15.86
N ASN A 309 2.84 6.55 -15.67
CA ASN A 309 2.61 7.93 -16.06
C ASN A 309 2.92 8.13 -17.55
N ASN A 310 2.21 9.05 -18.19
CA ASN A 310 2.53 9.57 -19.50
C ASN A 310 3.29 10.91 -19.40
N GLU A 311 3.63 11.50 -20.55
CA GLU A 311 4.33 12.78 -20.63
C GLU A 311 3.54 13.97 -20.07
N LEU A 312 2.22 13.82 -19.93
CA LEU A 312 1.30 14.81 -19.34
C LEU A 312 1.07 14.62 -17.86
N ASP A 313 1.85 13.75 -17.21
CA ASP A 313 1.72 13.39 -15.80
C ASP A 313 0.34 12.74 -15.45
N GLU A 314 -0.33 12.16 -16.44
CA GLU A 314 -1.54 11.39 -16.25
C GLU A 314 -1.20 9.92 -16.01
N THR A 315 -1.89 9.27 -15.08
CA THR A 315 -1.81 7.82 -14.91
C THR A 315 -2.60 7.12 -16.01
N VAL A 316 -1.96 6.21 -16.73
CA VAL A 316 -2.56 5.45 -17.82
C VAL A 316 -2.48 3.94 -17.54
N ALA A 317 -3.55 3.22 -17.86
CA ALA A 317 -3.52 1.76 -17.86
C ALA A 317 -2.71 1.27 -19.07
N CYS A 318 -1.78 0.34 -18.82
CA CYS A 318 -0.97 -0.24 -19.86
C CYS A 318 -1.75 -1.28 -20.67
N ARG A 319 -1.44 -1.41 -21.96
CA ARG A 319 -1.82 -2.60 -22.71
C ARG A 319 -0.86 -3.72 -22.30
N LEU A 320 -1.42 -4.86 -21.92
CA LEU A 320 -0.61 -5.97 -21.41
C LEU A 320 0.40 -6.49 -22.45
N ALA A 321 0.08 -6.39 -23.73
CA ALA A 321 0.98 -6.78 -24.81
C ALA A 321 2.26 -5.94 -24.86
N ASP A 322 2.20 -4.66 -24.45
CA ASP A 322 3.36 -3.76 -24.42
C ASP A 322 4.25 -4.01 -23.19
N GLU A 323 3.75 -4.73 -22.17
CA GLU A 323 4.41 -5.01 -20.90
C GLU A 323 4.78 -6.50 -20.73
N ALA A 324 5.04 -7.20 -21.83
CA ALA A 324 5.32 -8.65 -21.83
C ALA A 324 6.50 -9.04 -20.91
N ALA A 325 7.56 -8.23 -20.86
CA ALA A 325 8.71 -8.47 -19.98
C ALA A 325 8.34 -8.34 -18.48
N ALA A 326 7.58 -7.30 -18.13
CA ALA A 326 7.11 -7.10 -16.76
C ALA A 326 6.15 -8.21 -16.32
N LEU A 327 5.26 -8.63 -17.21
CA LEU A 327 4.35 -9.75 -16.96
C LEU A 327 5.12 -11.06 -16.75
N ALA A 328 6.12 -11.34 -17.57
CA ALA A 328 6.94 -12.55 -17.44
C ALA A 328 7.70 -12.58 -16.11
N ASP A 329 8.34 -11.46 -15.72
CA ASP A 329 9.03 -11.32 -14.43
C ASP A 329 8.06 -11.45 -13.26
N CYS A 330 6.94 -10.74 -13.30
CA CYS A 330 5.91 -10.83 -12.26
C CYS A 330 5.39 -12.27 -12.11
N THR A 331 5.09 -12.94 -13.22
CA THR A 331 4.61 -14.33 -13.23
C THR A 331 5.64 -15.28 -12.62
N ALA A 332 6.91 -15.17 -13.02
CA ALA A 332 7.98 -16.04 -12.52
C ALA A 332 8.20 -15.86 -11.01
N ARG A 333 8.15 -14.61 -10.52
CA ARG A 333 8.34 -14.29 -9.11
C ARG A 333 7.12 -14.68 -8.26
N SER A 334 5.91 -14.40 -8.75
CA SER A 334 4.67 -14.76 -8.05
C SER A 334 4.45 -16.28 -7.98
N LYS A 335 4.90 -17.03 -9.00
CA LYS A 335 4.86 -18.48 -8.98
C LYS A 335 5.66 -19.09 -7.82
N LYS A 336 6.79 -18.48 -7.44
CA LYS A 336 7.59 -18.90 -6.28
C LYS A 336 6.86 -18.70 -4.96
N LEU A 337 5.85 -17.83 -4.95
CA LEU A 337 5.00 -17.50 -3.80
C LEU A 337 3.59 -18.13 -3.92
N GLY A 338 3.45 -19.17 -4.74
CA GLY A 338 2.22 -19.94 -4.85
C GLY A 338 1.13 -19.32 -5.71
N ALA A 339 1.37 -18.16 -6.35
CA ALA A 339 0.37 -17.53 -7.20
C ALA A 339 0.53 -17.95 -8.67
N THR A 340 -0.59 -18.25 -9.32
CA THR A 340 -0.67 -18.48 -10.78
C THR A 340 -1.32 -17.26 -11.42
N LEU A 341 -0.61 -16.64 -12.36
CA LEU A 341 -1.07 -15.47 -13.10
C LEU A 341 -1.46 -15.85 -14.52
N ALA A 342 -2.59 -15.34 -15.00
CA ALA A 342 -3.08 -15.59 -16.36
C ALA A 342 -3.53 -14.27 -17.01
N PRO A 343 -3.09 -13.98 -18.25
CA PRO A 343 -3.59 -12.84 -19.02
C PRO A 343 -5.10 -12.93 -19.24
N ASP A 344 -5.78 -11.77 -19.18
CA ASP A 344 -7.20 -11.61 -19.40
C ASP A 344 -7.46 -10.22 -20.05
N GLY A 345 -7.25 -10.12 -21.37
CA GLY A 345 -7.15 -8.85 -22.08
C GLY A 345 -5.97 -8.04 -21.58
N ASP A 346 -6.21 -6.78 -21.17
CA ASP A 346 -5.20 -5.91 -20.54
C ASP A 346 -5.13 -6.08 -19.02
N ARG A 347 -5.82 -7.07 -18.47
CA ARG A 347 -5.81 -7.45 -17.07
C ARG A 347 -5.00 -8.73 -16.87
N VAL A 348 -4.40 -8.89 -15.70
CA VAL A 348 -3.81 -10.14 -15.24
C VAL A 348 -4.72 -10.72 -14.17
N ARG A 349 -5.25 -11.89 -14.40
CA ARG A 349 -6.07 -12.62 -13.42
C ARG A 349 -5.18 -13.47 -12.54
N ILE A 350 -5.47 -13.48 -11.25
CA ILE A 350 -4.86 -14.39 -10.26
C ILE A 350 -5.78 -15.60 -10.15
N VAL A 351 -5.23 -16.78 -10.37
CA VAL A 351 -5.95 -18.05 -10.18
C VAL A 351 -5.89 -18.41 -8.71
N LEU A 352 -7.04 -18.34 -8.02
CA LEU A 352 -7.19 -18.62 -6.58
C LEU A 352 -7.61 -20.07 -6.37
#